data_c4ffe9421be90380c0441d0836c6eadf
#
_entry.id   c4ffe9421be90380c0441d0836c6eadf
#
_cell.length_a   1.000
_cell.length_b   1.000
_cell.length_c   1.000
_cell.angle_alpha   90.00
_cell.angle_beta   90.00
_cell.angle_gamma   90.00
#
_symmetry.space_group_name_H-M   'P 1'
#
loop_
_entity.id
_entity.type
_entity.pdbx_description
1 polymer ?
#
loop_
_entity_poly.entity_id
_entity_poly.type
_entity_poly.pdbx_seq_one_letter_code
_entity_poly.pdbx_strand_id
1 'polypeptide(L)'
;MVRRSSTTGSASTHRRAVRGKVVLMSRSVFCSMGGISEGELASWESEDLVAPVRVERVRGRPEALYDREALRRVRVIRTLGEELEVNIPGIGVILHLLDQMGRQG
;
A
#
# COMPACT_ATOMS: atom_id res chain seq x y z
N MET A 1 -29.07 -1.88 20.71
CA MET A 1 -29.16 -1.77 20.50
C MET A 1 -29.28 -1.71 19.81
N VAL A 2 -28.56 -1.79 19.74
CA VAL A 2 -28.47 -1.74 19.30
C VAL A 2 -28.42 -1.72 18.56
N ARG A 3 -28.15 -1.96 18.44
CA ARG A 3 -28.17 -1.99 17.96
C ARG A 3 -28.12 -1.92 17.23
N ARG A 4 -27.77 -1.95 17.19
CA ARG A 4 -27.75 -1.88 16.69
C ARG A 4 -27.56 -1.77 16.10
N SER A 5 -27.11 -1.67 16.15
CA SER A 5 -27.02 -1.58 15.87
C SER A 5 -26.75 -1.41 15.30
N SER A 6 -26.38 -1.43 15.31
CA SER A 6 -26.26 -1.29 15.13
C SER A 6 -25.95 -1.12 14.69
N THR A 7 -25.58 -1.06 14.72
CA THR A 7 -25.43 -0.95 14.64
C THR A 7 -25.11 -0.77 14.27
N THR A 8 -24.72 -0.73 14.30
CA THR A 8 -24.51 -0.58 14.31
C THR A 8 -24.16 -0.45 14.10
N GLY A 9 -23.68 -0.33 13.97
CA GLY A 9 -23.47 -0.28 14.28
C GLY A 9 -23.07 -0.15 14.08
N SER A 10 -22.57 -0.14 14.12
CA SER A 10 -22.31 -0.01 14.38
C SER A 10 -21.94 0.19 14.39
N ALA A 11 -21.45 0.33 14.58
CA ALA A 11 -21.10 0.48 15.06
C ALA A 11 -20.67 0.56 15.17
N SER A 12 -20.26 0.57 15.18
CA SER A 12 -19.87 0.57 15.66
C SER A 12 -19.47 0.58 15.63
N THR A 13 -19.14 0.60 15.65
CA THR A 13 -18.78 0.46 15.93
C THR A 13 -18.39 0.66 15.70
N HIS A 14 -17.92 0.81 15.74
CA HIS A 14 -17.63 0.92 15.78
C HIS A 14 -17.07 1.15 15.69
N ARG A 15 -16.59 1.33 15.77
CA ARG A 15 -16.02 1.57 15.96
C ARG A 15 -15.18 1.67 15.96
N ARG A 16 -14.65 1.78 16.23
CA ARG A 16 -13.88 1.74 16.23
C ARG A 16 -13.46 1.78 15.46
N ALA A 17 -13.38 1.74 15.51
CA ALA A 17 -13.00 1.46 14.82
C ALA A 17 -12.88 1.47 13.62
N VAL A 18 -13.27 1.85 13.33
CA VAL A 18 -12.93 2.08 12.15
C VAL A 18 -11.57 1.84 11.73
N ARG A 19 -10.70 2.07 12.50
CA ARG A 19 -9.33 1.86 12.17
C ARG A 19 -9.02 0.41 11.91
N GLY A 20 -9.90 -0.45 12.14
CA GLY A 20 -9.70 -1.83 11.79
C GLY A 20 -9.86 -2.14 10.33
N LYS A 21 -10.33 -1.19 9.54
CA LYS A 21 -10.57 -1.46 8.15
C LYS A 21 -9.33 -1.28 7.30
N VAL A 22 -8.90 -2.35 6.66
CA VAL A 22 -7.79 -2.33 5.73
C VAL A 22 -8.35 -2.57 4.33
N VAL A 23 -8.04 -1.67 3.41
CA VAL A 23 -8.47 -1.82 2.03
C VAL A 23 -7.33 -2.48 1.27
N LEU A 24 -7.59 -3.66 0.75
CA LEU A 24 -6.60 -4.40 -0.02
C LEU A 24 -6.95 -4.35 -1.50
N MET A 25 -5.94 -4.26 -2.33
CA MET A 25 -6.09 -4.15 -3.77
C MET A 25 -5.31 -5.27 -4.44
N SER A 26 -5.88 -5.80 -5.52
CA SER A 26 -5.14 -6.71 -6.39
C SER A 26 -4.03 -5.95 -7.09
N ARG A 27 -3.10 -6.69 -7.70
CA ARG A 27 -1.99 -6.10 -8.41
C ARG A 27 -2.47 -5.17 -9.53
N SER A 28 -3.46 -5.60 -10.32
CA SER A 28 -3.93 -4.79 -11.43
C SER A 28 -4.61 -3.50 -10.97
N VAL A 29 -5.41 -3.58 -9.91
CA VAL A 29 -6.07 -2.39 -9.36
C VAL A 29 -5.02 -1.45 -8.77
N PHE A 30 -4.04 -2.01 -8.07
CA PHE A 30 -2.97 -1.22 -7.47
C PHE A 30 -2.20 -0.44 -8.52
N CYS A 31 -1.82 -1.11 -9.62
CA CYS A 31 -1.10 -0.46 -10.70
C CYS A 31 -1.95 0.64 -11.36
N SER A 32 -3.23 0.34 -11.56
CA SER A 32 -4.13 1.33 -12.14
C SER A 32 -4.24 2.57 -11.28
N MET A 33 -4.40 2.38 -9.97
CA MET A 33 -4.54 3.51 -9.05
C MET A 33 -3.22 4.27 -8.88
N GLY A 34 -2.11 3.59 -8.97
CA GLY A 34 -0.80 4.23 -8.87
C GLY A 34 -0.33 4.87 -10.16
N GLY A 35 -0.99 4.58 -11.27
CA GLY A 35 -0.58 5.11 -12.56
C GLY A 35 0.72 4.51 -13.05
N ILE A 36 0.95 3.24 -12.77
CA ILE A 36 2.17 2.54 -13.17
C ILE A 36 1.81 1.26 -13.91
N SER A 37 2.76 0.76 -14.69
CA SER A 37 2.60 -0.51 -15.36
C SER A 37 3.00 -1.65 -14.44
N GLU A 38 2.58 -2.87 -14.78
CA GLU A 38 3.00 -4.02 -13.99
C GLU A 38 4.49 -4.29 -14.12
N GLY A 39 5.07 -3.91 -15.26
CA GLY A 39 6.52 -4.01 -15.44
C GLY A 39 7.27 -3.08 -14.51
N GLU A 40 6.77 -1.85 -14.36
CA GLU A 40 7.38 -0.91 -13.43
C GLU A 40 7.28 -1.42 -12.00
N LEU A 41 6.11 -1.93 -11.63
CA LEU A 41 5.93 -2.47 -10.29
C LEU A 41 6.89 -3.64 -10.04
N ALA A 42 7.01 -4.55 -11.01
CA ALA A 42 7.91 -5.68 -10.87
C ALA A 42 9.36 -5.21 -10.68
N SER A 43 9.76 -4.19 -11.44
CA SER A 43 11.09 -3.63 -11.34
C SER A 43 11.33 -3.04 -9.95
N TRP A 44 10.36 -2.27 -9.43
CA TRP A 44 10.51 -1.67 -8.11
C TRP A 44 10.49 -2.71 -7.01
N GLU A 45 9.71 -3.78 -7.19
CA GLU A 45 9.71 -4.88 -6.23
C GLU A 45 11.06 -5.59 -6.20
N SER A 46 11.69 -5.74 -7.36
CA SER A 46 13.01 -6.38 -7.41
C SER A 46 14.08 -5.53 -6.73
N GLU A 47 13.85 -4.23 -6.60
CA GLU A 47 14.77 -3.33 -5.90
C GLU A 47 14.36 -3.09 -4.46
N ASP A 48 13.38 -3.84 -3.97
CA ASP A 48 12.88 -3.73 -2.60
C ASP A 48 12.29 -2.36 -2.27
N LEU A 49 11.81 -1.65 -3.27
CA LEU A 49 11.19 -0.35 -3.05
C LEU A 49 9.72 -0.48 -2.66
N VAL A 50 9.06 -1.51 -3.14
CA VAL A 50 7.64 -1.76 -2.88
C VAL A 50 7.46 -3.25 -2.64
N ALA A 51 6.51 -3.59 -1.80
CA ALA A 51 6.18 -5.00 -1.55
C ALA A 51 4.70 -5.13 -1.29
N PRO A 52 4.10 -6.28 -1.65
CA PRO A 52 2.71 -6.52 -1.27
C PRO A 52 2.61 -6.66 0.24
N VAL A 53 1.45 -6.31 0.78
CA VAL A 53 1.23 -6.42 2.22
C VAL A 53 1.04 -7.88 2.60
N ARG A 54 0.52 -8.69 1.67
CA ARG A 54 0.44 -10.14 1.87
C ARG A 54 0.11 -10.81 0.55
N VAL A 55 0.25 -12.13 0.54
CA VAL A 55 -0.08 -12.95 -0.62
C VAL A 55 -1.15 -13.95 -0.16
N GLU A 56 -2.23 -14.03 -0.90
CA GLU A 56 -3.30 -14.98 -0.62
C GLU A 56 -3.48 -15.92 -1.77
N ARG A 57 -4.04 -17.10 -1.49
CA ARG A 57 -4.32 -18.06 -2.53
C ARG A 57 -5.76 -17.87 -3.01
N VAL A 58 -5.90 -17.54 -4.28
CA VAL A 58 -7.20 -17.37 -4.89
C VAL A 58 -7.29 -18.37 -6.03
N ARG A 59 -8.24 -19.27 -5.93
CA ARG A 59 -8.43 -20.33 -6.93
C ARG A 59 -7.15 -21.11 -7.20
N GLY A 60 -6.42 -21.41 -6.11
CA GLY A 60 -5.20 -22.19 -6.21
C GLY A 60 -3.97 -21.44 -6.67
N ARG A 61 -4.08 -20.14 -6.92
CA ARG A 61 -2.95 -19.33 -7.38
C ARG A 61 -2.57 -18.31 -6.33
N PRO A 62 -1.28 -18.03 -6.18
CA PRO A 62 -0.88 -16.94 -5.28
C PRO A 62 -1.27 -15.60 -5.87
N GLU A 63 -1.82 -14.75 -5.05
CA GLU A 63 -2.23 -13.42 -5.47
C GLU A 63 -1.70 -12.40 -4.49
N ALA A 64 -0.90 -11.46 -4.98
CA ALA A 64 -0.35 -10.40 -4.16
C ALA A 64 -1.41 -9.33 -3.92
N LEU A 65 -1.49 -8.87 -2.68
CA LEU A 65 -2.44 -7.83 -2.29
C LEU A 65 -1.67 -6.63 -1.74
N TYR A 66 -2.13 -5.46 -2.09
CA TYR A 66 -1.47 -4.20 -1.75
C TYR A 66 -2.43 -3.32 -0.98
N ASP A 67 -1.89 -2.50 -0.08
CA ASP A 67 -2.72 -1.60 0.72
C ASP A 67 -2.45 -0.14 0.36
N ARG A 68 -3.10 0.75 1.08
CA ARG A 68 -2.96 2.18 0.83
C ARG A 68 -1.56 2.70 1.13
N GLU A 69 -0.91 2.09 2.10
CA GLU A 69 0.45 2.48 2.45
C GLU A 69 1.39 2.20 1.27
N ALA A 70 1.23 1.04 0.64
CA ALA A 70 2.01 0.72 -0.55
C ALA A 70 1.71 1.70 -1.69
N LEU A 71 0.43 2.11 -1.82
CA LEU A 71 0.05 3.07 -2.85
C LEU A 71 0.71 4.43 -2.61
N ARG A 72 0.74 4.86 -1.34
CA ARG A 72 1.39 6.11 -0.99
C ARG A 72 2.87 6.04 -1.34
N ARG A 73 3.49 4.89 -1.07
CA ARG A 73 4.90 4.68 -1.37
C ARG A 73 5.17 4.78 -2.88
N VAL A 74 4.28 4.24 -3.70
CA VAL A 74 4.39 4.36 -5.16
C VAL A 74 4.37 5.83 -5.59
N ARG A 75 3.51 6.62 -4.98
CA ARG A 75 3.42 8.03 -5.31
C ARG A 75 4.71 8.77 -4.99
N VAL A 76 5.30 8.44 -3.84
CA VAL A 76 6.58 9.04 -3.46
C VAL A 76 7.68 8.65 -4.45
N ILE A 77 7.72 7.38 -4.83
CA ILE A 77 8.72 6.90 -5.79
C ILE A 77 8.59 7.65 -7.11
N ARG A 78 7.36 7.82 -7.60
CA ARG A 78 7.13 8.52 -8.85
C ARG A 78 7.55 9.99 -8.76
N THR A 79 7.23 10.64 -7.67
CA THR A 79 7.63 12.04 -7.48
C THR A 79 9.16 12.16 -7.48
N LEU A 80 9.82 11.29 -6.74
CA LEU A 80 11.29 11.35 -6.66
C LEU A 80 11.92 11.05 -8.02
N GLY A 81 11.40 10.06 -8.73
CA GLY A 81 12.00 9.66 -9.99
C GLY A 81 11.65 10.58 -11.15
N GLU A 82 10.39 10.99 -11.25
CA GLU A 82 9.92 11.74 -12.41
C GLU A 82 10.08 13.23 -12.27
N GLU A 83 9.84 13.77 -11.08
CA GLU A 83 9.88 15.20 -10.89
C GLU A 83 11.22 15.69 -10.36
N LEU A 84 11.84 14.92 -9.49
CA LEU A 84 13.12 15.30 -8.90
C LEU A 84 14.31 14.57 -9.51
N GLU A 85 14.04 13.64 -10.42
CA GLU A 85 15.08 12.92 -11.18
C GLU A 85 16.07 12.18 -10.28
N VAL A 86 15.57 11.64 -9.16
CA VAL A 86 16.40 10.85 -8.26
C VAL A 86 16.53 9.45 -8.85
N ASN A 87 17.72 8.88 -8.89
CA ASN A 87 17.89 7.53 -9.42
C ASN A 87 17.42 6.49 -8.41
N ILE A 88 17.32 5.23 -8.87
CA ILE A 88 16.76 4.15 -8.05
C ILE A 88 17.51 3.99 -6.73
N PRO A 89 18.86 3.91 -6.71
CA PRO A 89 19.54 3.81 -5.41
C PRO A 89 19.24 4.96 -4.47
N GLY A 90 19.15 6.19 -5.00
CA GLY A 90 18.82 7.35 -4.19
C GLY A 90 17.41 7.28 -3.62
N ILE A 91 16.47 6.79 -4.43
CA ILE A 91 15.10 6.60 -3.97
C ILE A 91 15.08 5.61 -2.82
N GLY A 92 15.84 4.51 -2.94
CA GLY A 92 15.93 3.51 -1.89
C GLY A 92 16.40 4.11 -0.57
N VAL A 93 17.43 4.97 -0.63
CA VAL A 93 17.93 5.62 0.57
C VAL A 93 16.87 6.53 1.20
N ILE A 94 16.19 7.30 0.37
CA ILE A 94 15.16 8.22 0.86
C ILE A 94 14.02 7.47 1.51
N LEU A 95 13.56 6.37 0.88
CA LEU A 95 12.48 5.57 1.45
C LEU A 95 12.90 4.97 2.78
N HIS A 96 14.13 4.51 2.88
CA HIS A 96 14.63 3.95 4.13
C HIS A 96 14.60 5.00 5.24
N LEU A 97 15.04 6.21 4.94
CA LEU A 97 15.02 7.29 5.92
C LEU A 97 13.60 7.64 6.34
N LEU A 98 12.68 7.70 5.38
CA LEU A 98 11.28 7.97 5.70
C LEU A 98 10.68 6.88 6.57
N ASP A 99 11.00 5.62 6.29
CA ASP A 99 10.54 4.51 7.12
C ASP A 99 11.04 4.65 8.55
N GLN A 100 12.30 5.05 8.72
CA GLN A 100 12.86 5.23 10.06
C GLN A 100 12.20 6.39 10.80
N MET A 101 11.92 7.47 10.09
CA MET A 101 11.23 8.61 10.70
C MET A 101 9.83 8.22 11.16
N GLY A 102 9.14 7.40 10.38
CA GLY A 102 7.82 6.93 10.74
C GLY A 102 7.83 6.10 12.01
N ARG A 103 8.88 5.32 12.21
CA ARG A 103 8.98 4.49 13.41
C ARG A 103 9.19 5.30 14.67
N GLN A 104 9.82 6.46 14.53
CA GLN A 104 10.10 7.30 15.68
C GLN A 104 8.93 8.18 16.03
N GLY A 105 8.04 8.37 15.10
CA GLY A 105 6.83 9.15 15.32
C GLY A 105 5.75 8.32 15.96
#